data_dfda3e510e9e7eac2038e4708b8be250
#
_entry.id   dfda3e510e9e7eac2038e4708b8be250
#
_cell.length_a   1.000
_cell.length_b   1.000
_cell.length_c   1.000
_cell.angle_alpha   90.00
_cell.angle_beta   90.00
_cell.angle_gamma   90.00
#
_symmetry.space_group_name_H-M   'P 1'
#
loop_
_entity.id
_entity.type
_entity.pdbx_description
1 polymer ?
#
loop_
_entity_poly.entity_id
_entity_poly.type
_entity_poly.pdbx_seq_one_letter_code
_entity_poly.pdbx_strand_id
1 'polypeptide(L)'
;MATREYQLEIDAVDATLVSIEKVLDLPKLRKQADELEVEAGVPNLWDDPEAAQKITSRLSRVQSVIAKLSGLRQRVEDLSILFELAAGEPGGIQDAENELDAVKKSVSELEVQTLLNGEYDDRDALITIRSEAGGVEAADWAEMIMRMYLRYCERHNFTVNVLETSYAEEAGIKSTTFKVSAPYAYGTLSVEQGTHRLVRISPFDSQSRRHTSFAGVEVVPVVEQSDHIEIDEKDIRVDVYRSSGPGGQGVNTTDSAVRLTHIATGIVVSCQNERSQIQNKATAMAVLQSKLLERRRQEEQAKINALKGDNSGSWGNQMRSYVLAPYQMVKDLRTDYETGNTSAVLNGEIDEFIEAGIRWRRSS
;
A
#
# COMPACT_ATOMS: atom_id res chain seq x y z
N MET A 1 -18.86 -12.18 40.09
CA MET A 1 -18.00 -11.04 39.72
C MET A 1 -17.37 -11.24 38.35
N ALA A 2 -16.80 -12.42 38.06
CA ALA A 2 -16.20 -12.74 36.77
C ALA A 2 -17.13 -12.50 35.56
N THR A 3 -18.36 -13.00 35.63
CA THR A 3 -19.33 -12.86 34.52
C THR A 3 -19.64 -11.41 34.12
N ARG A 4 -19.53 -10.46 35.06
CA ARG A 4 -19.75 -9.03 34.79
C ARG A 4 -18.53 -8.37 34.14
N GLU A 5 -17.34 -8.88 34.39
CA GLU A 5 -16.10 -8.41 33.75
C GLU A 5 -16.06 -8.81 32.27
N TYR A 6 -16.35 -10.09 31.96
CA TYR A 6 -16.41 -10.56 30.56
C TYR A 6 -17.51 -9.85 29.78
N GLN A 7 -18.67 -9.55 30.36
CA GLN A 7 -19.75 -8.84 29.69
C GLN A 7 -19.29 -7.42 29.27
N LEU A 8 -18.55 -6.71 30.12
CA LEU A 8 -18.01 -5.40 29.76
C LEU A 8 -17.02 -5.46 28.60
N GLU A 9 -16.23 -6.53 28.54
CA GLU A 9 -15.29 -6.74 27.43
C GLU A 9 -16.00 -7.10 26.13
N ILE A 10 -17.04 -7.95 26.21
CA ILE A 10 -17.90 -8.29 25.06
C ILE A 10 -18.60 -7.04 24.52
N ASP A 11 -19.18 -6.23 25.41
CA ASP A 11 -19.87 -4.98 25.05
C ASP A 11 -18.89 -3.98 24.37
N ALA A 12 -17.63 -3.93 24.81
CA ALA A 12 -16.61 -3.08 24.19
C ALA A 12 -16.24 -3.56 22.79
N VAL A 13 -16.11 -4.88 22.60
CA VAL A 13 -15.85 -5.49 21.28
C VAL A 13 -17.01 -5.27 20.33
N ASP A 14 -18.24 -5.45 20.80
CA ASP A 14 -19.46 -5.19 20.02
C ASP A 14 -19.55 -3.72 19.58
N ALA A 15 -19.29 -2.78 20.48
CA ALA A 15 -19.28 -1.35 20.16
C ALA A 15 -18.25 -1.01 19.07
N THR A 16 -17.06 -1.63 19.13
CA THR A 16 -16.03 -1.48 18.09
C THR A 16 -16.52 -2.03 16.77
N LEU A 17 -17.11 -3.23 16.75
CA LEU A 17 -17.63 -3.85 15.54
C LEU A 17 -18.76 -3.04 14.90
N VAL A 18 -19.68 -2.49 15.70
CA VAL A 18 -20.73 -1.57 15.24
C VAL A 18 -20.12 -0.32 14.58
N SER A 19 -19.03 0.23 15.14
CA SER A 19 -18.33 1.36 14.54
C SER A 19 -17.73 1.00 13.19
N ILE A 20 -17.11 -0.17 13.08
CA ILE A 20 -16.55 -0.71 11.83
C ILE A 20 -17.64 -0.88 10.76
N GLU A 21 -18.77 -1.50 11.11
CA GLU A 21 -19.92 -1.70 10.22
C GLU A 21 -20.47 -0.38 9.69
N LYS A 22 -20.50 0.65 10.51
CA LYS A 22 -20.94 1.99 10.13
C LYS A 22 -19.97 2.66 9.16
N VAL A 23 -18.67 2.50 9.37
CA VAL A 23 -17.64 3.05 8.49
C VAL A 23 -17.63 2.35 7.14
N LEU A 24 -17.77 1.03 7.12
CA LEU A 24 -17.77 0.20 5.90
C LEU A 24 -19.07 0.29 5.11
N ASP A 25 -20.16 0.81 5.70
CA ASP A 25 -21.49 0.88 5.05
C ASP A 25 -21.92 -0.45 4.44
N LEU A 26 -22.18 -1.46 5.31
CA LEU A 26 -22.52 -2.81 4.89
C LEU A 26 -23.63 -2.89 3.83
N PRO A 27 -24.73 -2.08 3.89
CA PRO A 27 -25.72 -2.02 2.82
C PRO A 27 -25.14 -1.65 1.45
N LYS A 28 -24.22 -0.67 1.43
CA LYS A 28 -23.55 -0.24 0.21
C LYS A 28 -22.62 -1.32 -0.34
N LEU A 29 -21.87 -2.02 0.55
CA LEU A 29 -21.02 -3.14 0.15
C LEU A 29 -21.83 -4.29 -0.47
N ARG A 30 -22.97 -4.63 0.09
CA ARG A 30 -23.87 -5.67 -0.47
C ARG A 30 -24.36 -5.28 -1.85
N LYS A 31 -24.85 -4.04 -2.00
CA LYS A 31 -25.27 -3.53 -3.31
C LYS A 31 -24.13 -3.55 -4.34
N GLN A 32 -22.93 -3.20 -3.94
CA GLN A 32 -21.75 -3.27 -4.80
C GLN A 32 -21.38 -4.71 -5.19
N ALA A 33 -21.54 -5.67 -4.27
CA ALA A 33 -21.36 -7.09 -4.58
C ALA A 33 -22.38 -7.57 -5.62
N ASP A 34 -23.66 -7.22 -5.43
CA ASP A 34 -24.74 -7.58 -6.36
C ASP A 34 -24.49 -6.98 -7.77
N GLU A 35 -24.06 -5.72 -7.85
CA GLU A 35 -23.69 -5.07 -9.11
C GLU A 35 -22.53 -5.79 -9.80
N LEU A 36 -21.46 -6.10 -9.06
CA LEU A 36 -20.30 -6.82 -9.59
C LEU A 36 -20.62 -8.28 -9.97
N GLU A 37 -21.55 -8.95 -9.28
CA GLU A 37 -22.03 -10.27 -9.67
C GLU A 37 -22.76 -10.23 -11.02
N VAL A 38 -23.58 -9.21 -11.24
CA VAL A 38 -24.24 -9.00 -12.55
C VAL A 38 -23.19 -8.76 -13.64
N GLU A 39 -22.19 -7.92 -13.40
CA GLU A 39 -21.10 -7.69 -14.34
C GLU A 39 -20.29 -8.96 -14.62
N ALA A 40 -19.99 -9.75 -13.58
CA ALA A 40 -19.26 -11.01 -13.70
C ALA A 40 -20.06 -12.09 -14.44
N GLY A 41 -21.40 -12.01 -14.43
CA GLY A 41 -22.29 -12.94 -15.13
C GLY A 41 -22.48 -12.65 -16.64
N VAL A 42 -21.89 -11.59 -17.18
CA VAL A 42 -22.06 -11.25 -18.61
C VAL A 42 -21.34 -12.27 -19.50
N PRO A 43 -22.01 -12.87 -20.51
CA PRO A 43 -21.43 -13.99 -21.31
C PRO A 43 -20.12 -13.66 -22.01
N ASN A 44 -19.89 -12.38 -22.41
CA ASN A 44 -18.71 -11.92 -23.16
C ASN A 44 -17.61 -11.34 -22.23
N LEU A 45 -17.74 -11.46 -20.93
CA LEU A 45 -16.71 -10.95 -20.01
C LEU A 45 -15.33 -11.53 -20.27
N TRP A 46 -15.28 -12.80 -20.65
CA TRP A 46 -14.03 -13.56 -20.89
C TRP A 46 -13.40 -13.30 -22.26
N ASP A 47 -14.03 -12.49 -23.10
CA ASP A 47 -13.43 -12.00 -24.36
C ASP A 47 -12.28 -11.02 -24.07
N ASP A 48 -12.29 -10.37 -22.89
CA ASP A 48 -11.20 -9.57 -22.35
C ASP A 48 -10.75 -10.13 -20.97
N PRO A 49 -9.69 -10.96 -20.95
CA PRO A 49 -9.20 -11.60 -19.73
C PRO A 49 -8.74 -10.61 -18.66
N GLU A 50 -8.21 -9.43 -19.03
CA GLU A 50 -7.76 -8.41 -18.06
C GLU A 50 -8.96 -7.74 -17.36
N ALA A 51 -9.98 -7.37 -18.13
CA ALA A 51 -11.22 -6.83 -17.58
C ALA A 51 -11.91 -7.87 -16.68
N ALA A 52 -11.99 -9.13 -17.13
CA ALA A 52 -12.56 -10.23 -16.35
C ALA A 52 -11.84 -10.43 -15.02
N GLN A 53 -10.52 -10.43 -15.03
CA GLN A 53 -9.71 -10.56 -13.82
C GLN A 53 -9.92 -9.38 -12.85
N LYS A 54 -10.04 -8.16 -13.35
CA LYS A 54 -10.30 -6.97 -12.52
C LYS A 54 -11.67 -7.05 -11.84
N ILE A 55 -12.71 -7.40 -12.57
CA ILE A 55 -14.08 -7.52 -12.05
C ILE A 55 -14.16 -8.64 -11.02
N THR A 56 -13.67 -9.83 -11.34
CA THR A 56 -13.73 -11.00 -10.45
C THR A 56 -12.90 -10.81 -9.18
N SER A 57 -11.71 -10.20 -9.29
CA SER A 57 -10.88 -9.85 -8.12
C SER A 57 -11.57 -8.84 -7.21
N ARG A 58 -12.22 -7.82 -7.79
CA ARG A 58 -12.97 -6.82 -7.03
C ARG A 58 -14.18 -7.43 -6.33
N LEU A 59 -14.93 -8.29 -7.02
CA LEU A 59 -16.06 -9.03 -6.44
C LEU A 59 -15.61 -9.90 -5.27
N SER A 60 -14.58 -10.72 -5.47
CA SER A 60 -14.03 -11.60 -4.43
C SER A 60 -13.58 -10.80 -3.19
N ARG A 61 -12.97 -9.62 -3.38
CA ARG A 61 -12.57 -8.73 -2.29
C ARG A 61 -13.79 -8.24 -1.49
N VAL A 62 -14.82 -7.73 -2.16
CA VAL A 62 -16.04 -7.23 -1.50
C VAL A 62 -16.75 -8.35 -0.75
N GLN A 63 -16.91 -9.51 -1.37
CA GLN A 63 -17.52 -10.68 -0.73
C GLN A 63 -16.72 -11.17 0.48
N SER A 64 -15.38 -11.15 0.42
CA SER A 64 -14.52 -11.51 1.54
C SER A 64 -14.71 -10.58 2.75
N VAL A 65 -14.84 -9.26 2.51
CA VAL A 65 -15.10 -8.28 3.58
C VAL A 65 -16.46 -8.51 4.21
N ILE A 66 -17.51 -8.74 3.40
CA ILE A 66 -18.88 -9.04 3.89
C ILE A 66 -18.87 -10.32 4.72
N ALA A 67 -18.21 -11.39 4.25
CA ALA A 67 -18.12 -12.66 4.95
C ALA A 67 -17.37 -12.52 6.29
N LYS A 68 -16.24 -11.80 6.33
CA LYS A 68 -15.51 -11.52 7.56
C LYS A 68 -16.37 -10.78 8.59
N LEU A 69 -17.04 -9.70 8.15
CA LEU A 69 -17.94 -8.93 9.03
C LEU A 69 -19.06 -9.80 9.60
N SER A 70 -19.76 -10.54 8.74
CA SER A 70 -20.87 -11.40 9.15
C SER A 70 -20.40 -12.51 10.10
N GLY A 71 -19.24 -13.12 9.83
CA GLY A 71 -18.65 -14.14 10.70
C GLY A 71 -18.23 -13.58 12.06
N LEU A 72 -17.61 -12.37 12.10
CA LEU A 72 -17.26 -11.72 13.36
C LEU A 72 -18.50 -11.32 14.16
N ARG A 73 -19.55 -10.80 13.51
CA ARG A 73 -20.82 -10.47 14.16
C ARG A 73 -21.39 -11.69 14.87
N GLN A 74 -21.48 -12.82 14.18
CA GLN A 74 -21.97 -14.08 14.75
C GLN A 74 -21.12 -14.52 15.95
N ARG A 75 -19.77 -14.48 15.83
CA ARG A 75 -18.87 -14.86 16.93
C ARG A 75 -19.04 -13.97 18.16
N VAL A 76 -19.22 -12.65 17.98
CA VAL A 76 -19.46 -11.70 19.08
C VAL A 76 -20.79 -11.99 19.77
N GLU A 77 -21.86 -12.27 19.00
CA GLU A 77 -23.18 -12.64 19.53
C GLU A 77 -23.12 -13.96 20.32
N ASP A 78 -22.34 -14.94 19.85
CA ASP A 78 -22.20 -16.25 20.48
C ASP A 78 -21.36 -16.22 21.77
N LEU A 79 -20.49 -15.19 22.00
CA LEU A 79 -19.63 -15.10 23.18
C LEU A 79 -20.41 -15.13 24.50
N SER A 80 -21.51 -14.39 24.59
CA SER A 80 -22.33 -14.36 25.82
C SER A 80 -22.89 -15.75 26.16
N ILE A 81 -23.37 -16.49 25.15
CA ILE A 81 -23.87 -17.84 25.29
C ILE A 81 -22.72 -18.79 25.67
N LEU A 82 -21.55 -18.63 25.05
CA LEU A 82 -20.37 -19.44 25.33
C LEU A 82 -19.94 -19.33 26.81
N PHE A 83 -19.91 -18.12 27.37
CA PHE A 83 -19.58 -17.89 28.79
C PHE A 83 -20.66 -18.45 29.73
N GLU A 84 -21.94 -18.40 29.37
CA GLU A 84 -23.00 -19.00 30.15
C GLU A 84 -22.86 -20.54 30.20
N LEU A 85 -22.58 -21.19 29.09
CA LEU A 85 -22.38 -22.65 29.01
C LEU A 85 -21.07 -23.07 29.72
N ALA A 86 -20.02 -22.31 29.58
CA ALA A 86 -18.70 -22.55 30.17
C ALA A 86 -18.72 -22.56 31.70
N ALA A 87 -19.65 -21.86 32.34
CA ALA A 87 -19.75 -21.78 33.79
C ALA A 87 -20.05 -23.15 34.47
N GLY A 88 -20.54 -24.14 33.70
CA GLY A 88 -20.84 -25.48 34.18
C GLY A 88 -19.81 -26.57 33.89
N GLU A 89 -18.78 -26.27 33.09
CA GLU A 89 -17.81 -27.26 32.58
C GLU A 89 -16.40 -27.00 33.09
N PRO A 90 -15.64 -28.05 33.53
CA PRO A 90 -14.22 -27.92 33.89
C PRO A 90 -13.40 -27.53 32.65
N GLY A 91 -12.74 -26.36 32.68
CA GLY A 91 -11.94 -25.83 31.57
C GLY A 91 -12.74 -24.99 30.57
N GLY A 92 -14.07 -25.00 30.60
CA GLY A 92 -14.89 -24.25 29.66
C GLY A 92 -14.65 -22.74 29.71
N ILE A 93 -14.38 -22.17 30.89
CA ILE A 93 -14.08 -20.74 31.05
C ILE A 93 -12.79 -20.37 30.28
N GLN A 94 -11.76 -21.21 30.34
CA GLN A 94 -10.51 -20.96 29.62
C GLN A 94 -10.71 -20.98 28.09
N ASP A 95 -11.56 -21.88 27.61
CA ASP A 95 -11.88 -21.93 26.17
C ASP A 95 -12.68 -20.70 25.72
N ALA A 96 -13.62 -20.22 26.56
CA ALA A 96 -14.36 -18.99 26.30
C ALA A 96 -13.45 -17.74 26.34
N GLU A 97 -12.49 -17.68 27.27
CA GLU A 97 -11.47 -16.61 27.31
C GLU A 97 -10.60 -16.62 26.04
N ASN A 98 -10.14 -17.79 25.61
CA ASN A 98 -9.34 -17.93 24.39
C ASN A 98 -10.13 -17.47 23.15
N GLU A 99 -11.44 -17.78 23.08
CA GLU A 99 -12.28 -17.31 21.99
C GLU A 99 -12.51 -15.81 22.04
N LEU A 100 -12.74 -15.23 23.23
CA LEU A 100 -12.85 -13.79 23.40
C LEU A 100 -11.57 -13.05 22.93
N ASP A 101 -10.41 -13.55 23.29
CA ASP A 101 -9.14 -12.98 22.87
C ASP A 101 -8.94 -13.11 21.35
N ALA A 102 -9.33 -14.25 20.75
CA ALA A 102 -9.29 -14.44 19.30
C ALA A 102 -10.25 -13.48 18.57
N VAL A 103 -11.45 -13.25 19.11
CA VAL A 103 -12.42 -12.29 18.56
C VAL A 103 -11.93 -10.87 18.68
N LYS A 104 -11.38 -10.46 19.85
CA LYS A 104 -10.76 -9.14 20.05
C LYS A 104 -9.68 -8.88 19.02
N LYS A 105 -8.78 -9.84 18.83
CA LYS A 105 -7.72 -9.73 17.83
C LYS A 105 -8.28 -9.55 16.42
N SER A 106 -9.25 -10.37 16.03
CA SER A 106 -9.86 -10.31 14.69
C SER A 106 -10.63 -9.00 14.45
N VAL A 107 -11.28 -8.45 15.48
CA VAL A 107 -11.97 -7.15 15.39
C VAL A 107 -10.95 -6.01 15.29
N SER A 108 -9.85 -6.05 16.06
CA SER A 108 -8.76 -5.06 15.95
C SER A 108 -8.12 -5.06 14.56
N GLU A 109 -7.82 -6.25 14.02
CA GLU A 109 -7.30 -6.39 12.64
C GLU A 109 -8.26 -5.81 11.60
N LEU A 110 -9.56 -6.04 11.75
CA LEU A 110 -10.58 -5.49 10.85
C LEU A 110 -10.72 -3.96 11.01
N GLU A 111 -10.67 -3.45 12.24
CA GLU A 111 -10.65 -2.00 12.52
C GLU A 111 -9.49 -1.34 11.77
N VAL A 112 -8.28 -1.88 11.90
CA VAL A 112 -7.09 -1.38 11.20
C VAL A 112 -7.28 -1.41 9.69
N GLN A 113 -7.84 -2.49 9.14
CA GLN A 113 -8.14 -2.57 7.70
C GLN A 113 -9.13 -1.48 7.24
N THR A 114 -10.11 -1.11 8.07
CA THR A 114 -11.06 -0.03 7.73
C THR A 114 -10.41 1.35 7.68
N LEU A 115 -9.28 1.52 8.38
CA LEU A 115 -8.49 2.73 8.34
C LEU A 115 -7.66 2.85 7.04
N LEU A 116 -7.47 1.77 6.29
CA LEU A 116 -6.74 1.72 5.04
C LEU A 116 -7.66 2.09 3.86
N ASN A 117 -7.98 3.36 3.70
CA ASN A 117 -8.86 3.88 2.65
C ASN A 117 -8.19 4.98 1.79
N GLY A 118 -6.87 5.09 1.81
CA GLY A 118 -6.11 5.98 0.95
C GLY A 118 -6.14 5.52 -0.52
N GLU A 119 -5.89 6.42 -1.46
CA GLU A 119 -5.92 6.18 -2.92
C GLU A 119 -5.07 4.98 -3.35
N TYR A 120 -3.99 4.69 -2.63
CA TYR A 120 -3.01 3.64 -2.96
C TYR A 120 -2.94 2.53 -1.90
N ASP A 121 -3.72 2.60 -0.81
CA ASP A 121 -3.59 1.68 0.32
C ASP A 121 -3.82 0.21 -0.07
N ASP A 122 -4.64 -0.05 -1.10
CA ASP A 122 -4.96 -1.39 -1.61
C ASP A 122 -3.90 -1.99 -2.55
N ARG A 123 -2.84 -1.22 -2.88
CA ARG A 123 -1.80 -1.60 -3.83
C ARG A 123 -0.72 -2.47 -3.20
N ASP A 124 0.04 -3.16 -4.06
CA ASP A 124 1.31 -3.76 -3.71
C ASP A 124 2.30 -2.68 -3.24
N ALA A 125 3.22 -3.05 -2.36
CA ALA A 125 4.26 -2.16 -1.86
C ALA A 125 5.63 -2.46 -2.50
N LEU A 126 6.36 -1.40 -2.82
CA LEU A 126 7.78 -1.47 -3.14
C LEU A 126 8.55 -0.87 -1.96
N ILE A 127 9.39 -1.68 -1.34
CA ILE A 127 10.18 -1.30 -0.17
C ILE A 127 11.64 -1.18 -0.58
N THR A 128 12.24 -0.02 -0.29
CA THR A 128 13.67 0.23 -0.49
C THR A 128 14.30 0.53 0.87
N ILE A 129 15.32 -0.26 1.24
CA ILE A 129 16.11 -0.07 2.46
C ILE A 129 17.50 0.38 2.06
N ARG A 130 18.02 1.40 2.74
CA ARG A 130 19.36 1.95 2.49
C ARG A 130 20.12 2.11 3.79
N SER A 131 21.41 1.73 3.78
CA SER A 131 22.31 2.09 4.86
C SER A 131 22.59 3.59 4.82
N GLU A 132 22.52 4.22 5.99
CA GLU A 132 22.77 5.66 6.13
C GLU A 132 24.05 5.92 6.95
N ALA A 133 24.01 6.80 7.96
CA ALA A 133 25.16 7.09 8.79
C ALA A 133 25.53 5.93 9.70
N GLY A 134 26.82 5.55 9.73
CA GLY A 134 27.35 4.49 10.61
C GLY A 134 28.35 3.53 9.97
N GLY A 135 28.70 3.71 8.67
CA GLY A 135 29.69 2.86 7.99
C GLY A 135 29.26 1.38 7.92
N VAL A 136 30.18 0.47 8.25
CA VAL A 136 29.93 -0.99 8.23
C VAL A 136 28.74 -1.38 9.14
N GLU A 137 28.61 -0.74 10.31
CA GLU A 137 27.48 -0.94 11.23
C GLU A 137 26.14 -0.60 10.59
N ALA A 138 26.07 0.49 9.79
CA ALA A 138 24.83 0.87 9.12
C ALA A 138 24.48 -0.12 8.00
N ALA A 139 25.46 -0.68 7.31
CA ALA A 139 25.25 -1.68 6.29
C ALA A 139 24.73 -3.02 6.90
N ASP A 140 25.30 -3.44 8.01
CA ASP A 140 24.81 -4.60 8.76
C ASP A 140 23.39 -4.35 9.33
N TRP A 141 23.15 -3.13 9.83
CA TRP A 141 21.82 -2.73 10.30
C TRP A 141 20.76 -2.76 9.19
N ALA A 142 21.09 -2.27 8.01
CA ALA A 142 20.18 -2.33 6.86
C ALA A 142 19.83 -3.77 6.48
N GLU A 143 20.77 -4.71 6.56
CA GLU A 143 20.51 -6.14 6.36
C GLU A 143 19.63 -6.74 7.46
N MET A 144 19.83 -6.34 8.72
CA MET A 144 18.97 -6.77 9.82
C MET A 144 17.53 -6.29 9.64
N ILE A 145 17.30 -5.05 9.20
CA ILE A 145 15.98 -4.49 8.87
C ILE A 145 15.35 -5.25 7.70
N MET A 146 16.10 -5.50 6.62
CA MET A 146 15.61 -6.31 5.50
C MET A 146 15.09 -7.65 6.01
N ARG A 147 15.87 -8.35 6.82
CA ARG A 147 15.50 -9.65 7.38
C ARG A 147 14.25 -9.56 8.26
N MET A 148 14.11 -8.51 9.07
CA MET A 148 12.94 -8.25 9.89
C MET A 148 11.66 -8.16 9.03
N TYR A 149 11.68 -7.37 7.96
CA TYR A 149 10.52 -7.25 7.06
C TYR A 149 10.25 -8.52 6.25
N LEU A 150 11.27 -9.22 5.79
CA LEU A 150 11.08 -10.50 5.10
C LEU A 150 10.38 -11.53 6.01
N ARG A 151 10.78 -11.61 7.27
CA ARG A 151 10.14 -12.49 8.26
C ARG A 151 8.72 -12.05 8.61
N TYR A 152 8.47 -10.75 8.71
CA TYR A 152 7.11 -10.23 8.86
C TYR A 152 6.23 -10.68 7.68
N CYS A 153 6.69 -10.50 6.46
CA CYS A 153 5.97 -10.92 5.26
C CYS A 153 5.73 -12.44 5.22
N GLU A 154 6.72 -13.24 5.61
CA GLU A 154 6.61 -14.71 5.70
C GLU A 154 5.53 -15.11 6.70
N ARG A 155 5.50 -14.51 7.89
CA ARG A 155 4.49 -14.78 8.94
C ARG A 155 3.07 -14.47 8.48
N HIS A 156 2.91 -13.45 7.65
CA HIS A 156 1.62 -13.02 7.08
C HIS A 156 1.28 -13.69 5.74
N ASN A 157 2.11 -14.62 5.26
CA ASN A 157 1.98 -15.26 3.94
C ASN A 157 1.93 -14.24 2.78
N PHE A 158 2.65 -13.12 2.90
CA PHE A 158 2.80 -12.15 1.82
C PHE A 158 3.83 -12.65 0.82
N THR A 159 3.53 -12.48 -0.47
CA THR A 159 4.49 -12.82 -1.51
C THR A 159 5.53 -11.72 -1.65
N VAL A 160 6.82 -12.08 -1.52
CA VAL A 160 7.92 -11.13 -1.66
C VAL A 160 8.78 -11.50 -2.86
N ASN A 161 9.10 -10.49 -3.67
CA ASN A 161 10.04 -10.59 -4.78
C ASN A 161 11.17 -9.57 -4.60
N VAL A 162 12.39 -10.04 -4.32
CA VAL A 162 13.58 -9.19 -4.22
C VAL A 162 14.01 -8.82 -5.63
N LEU A 163 14.01 -7.51 -5.93
CA LEU A 163 14.32 -6.98 -7.25
C LEU A 163 15.81 -6.68 -7.39
N GLU A 164 16.40 -6.06 -6.35
CA GLU A 164 17.80 -5.64 -6.35
C GLU A 164 18.37 -5.67 -4.93
N THR A 165 19.64 -6.06 -4.82
CA THR A 165 20.40 -5.96 -3.56
C THR A 165 21.84 -5.57 -3.89
N SER A 166 22.29 -4.46 -3.30
CA SER A 166 23.67 -3.99 -3.37
C SER A 166 24.38 -4.28 -2.05
N TYR A 167 25.34 -5.18 -2.07
CA TYR A 167 26.11 -5.55 -0.88
C TYR A 167 27.19 -4.53 -0.55
N ALA A 168 27.51 -4.39 0.73
CA ALA A 168 28.67 -3.64 1.18
C ALA A 168 29.93 -4.51 1.07
N GLU A 169 31.10 -3.88 1.14
CA GLU A 169 32.39 -4.58 0.92
C GLU A 169 32.78 -5.49 2.09
N GLU A 170 32.50 -5.08 3.33
CA GLU A 170 32.91 -5.81 4.53
C GLU A 170 31.78 -6.65 5.11
N ALA A 171 30.59 -6.05 5.33
CA ALA A 171 29.42 -6.74 5.87
C ALA A 171 28.13 -5.99 5.52
N GLY A 172 27.02 -6.71 5.43
CA GLY A 172 25.69 -6.15 5.24
C GLY A 172 25.41 -5.65 3.83
N ILE A 173 24.41 -4.78 3.69
CA ILE A 173 23.93 -4.24 2.42
C ILE A 173 24.03 -2.70 2.37
N LYS A 174 24.40 -2.16 1.22
CA LYS A 174 24.31 -0.71 0.92
C LYS A 174 22.85 -0.32 0.68
N SER A 175 22.13 -1.14 -0.09
CA SER A 175 20.71 -0.97 -0.35
C SER A 175 20.07 -2.27 -0.82
N THR A 176 18.76 -2.38 -0.62
CA THR A 176 17.94 -3.42 -1.22
C THR A 176 16.58 -2.87 -1.60
N THR A 177 16.01 -3.43 -2.67
CA THR A 177 14.64 -3.11 -3.10
C THR A 177 13.89 -4.42 -3.34
N PHE A 178 12.72 -4.55 -2.73
CA PHE A 178 11.85 -5.71 -2.92
C PHE A 178 10.38 -5.29 -3.00
N LYS A 179 9.62 -6.05 -3.79
CA LYS A 179 8.18 -5.91 -3.95
C LYS A 179 7.47 -6.84 -2.98
N VAL A 180 6.45 -6.32 -2.31
CA VAL A 180 5.52 -7.09 -1.46
C VAL A 180 4.16 -7.09 -2.12
N SER A 181 3.67 -8.28 -2.49
CA SER A 181 2.36 -8.47 -3.12
C SER A 181 1.39 -9.12 -2.14
N ALA A 182 0.47 -8.33 -1.64
CA ALA A 182 -0.60 -8.74 -0.75
C ALA A 182 -1.73 -7.70 -0.75
N PRO A 183 -2.96 -8.06 -0.35
CA PRO A 183 -4.01 -7.07 -0.14
C PRO A 183 -3.58 -6.03 0.88
N TYR A 184 -3.73 -4.75 0.54
CA TYR A 184 -3.34 -3.62 1.39
C TYR A 184 -1.86 -3.57 1.80
N ALA A 185 -0.95 -4.16 1.00
CA ALA A 185 0.48 -4.19 1.32
C ALA A 185 1.07 -2.79 1.51
N TYR A 186 0.76 -1.86 0.58
CA TYR A 186 1.22 -0.48 0.71
C TYR A 186 0.60 0.23 1.93
N GLY A 187 -0.71 0.14 2.10
CA GLY A 187 -1.41 0.75 3.24
C GLY A 187 -0.83 0.32 4.58
N THR A 188 -0.56 -0.98 4.73
CA THR A 188 0.01 -1.59 5.92
C THR A 188 1.47 -1.20 6.15
N LEU A 189 2.31 -1.28 5.12
CA LEU A 189 3.76 -1.10 5.26
C LEU A 189 4.23 0.35 5.09
N SER A 190 3.41 1.24 4.53
CA SER A 190 3.77 2.65 4.34
C SER A 190 4.04 3.40 5.65
N VAL A 191 3.47 2.94 6.76
CA VAL A 191 3.72 3.51 8.10
C VAL A 191 5.11 3.16 8.63
N GLU A 192 5.79 2.20 8.02
CA GLU A 192 7.17 1.81 8.36
C GLU A 192 8.24 2.70 7.68
N GLN A 193 7.80 3.64 6.84
CA GLN A 193 8.68 4.59 6.19
C GLN A 193 9.34 5.53 7.17
N GLY A 194 10.67 5.72 7.04
CA GLY A 194 11.45 6.64 7.84
C GLY A 194 12.83 6.11 8.22
N THR A 195 13.52 6.83 9.11
CA THR A 195 14.85 6.48 9.59
C THR A 195 14.75 5.60 10.84
N HIS A 196 15.37 4.42 10.77
CA HIS A 196 15.48 3.45 11.85
C HIS A 196 16.86 3.55 12.50
N ARG A 197 16.89 3.81 13.80
CA ARG A 197 18.12 3.96 14.58
C ARG A 197 18.43 2.70 15.38
N LEU A 198 19.65 2.18 15.24
CA LEU A 198 20.19 1.10 16.09
C LEU A 198 21.22 1.63 17.09
N VAL A 199 21.13 1.17 18.31
CA VAL A 199 22.16 1.36 19.35
C VAL A 199 22.54 0.00 19.92
N ARG A 200 23.78 -0.44 19.66
CA ARG A 200 24.28 -1.72 20.16
C ARG A 200 25.78 -1.66 20.46
N ILE A 201 26.31 -2.69 21.15
CA ILE A 201 27.74 -2.95 21.17
C ILE A 201 28.15 -3.46 19.79
N SER A 202 29.15 -2.81 19.17
CA SER A 202 29.60 -3.15 17.83
C SER A 202 30.25 -4.52 17.76
N PRO A 203 29.84 -5.43 16.87
CA PRO A 203 30.57 -6.66 16.62
C PRO A 203 31.84 -6.42 15.77
N PHE A 204 31.98 -5.24 15.15
CA PHE A 204 33.11 -4.86 14.29
C PHE A 204 34.18 -4.04 15.04
N ASP A 205 33.86 -3.55 16.24
CA ASP A 205 34.80 -2.79 17.07
C ASP A 205 35.55 -3.67 18.05
N SER A 206 36.86 -3.76 17.87
CA SER A 206 37.77 -4.54 18.78
C SER A 206 37.71 -4.11 20.25
N GLN A 207 37.25 -2.89 20.53
CA GLN A 207 37.09 -2.35 21.88
C GLN A 207 35.67 -2.56 22.45
N SER A 208 34.78 -3.24 21.75
CA SER A 208 33.39 -3.50 22.16
C SER A 208 32.64 -2.25 22.60
N ARG A 209 32.88 -1.13 21.91
CA ARG A 209 32.20 0.16 22.19
C ARG A 209 30.77 0.13 21.66
N ARG A 210 29.96 0.93 22.30
CA ARG A 210 28.58 1.18 21.83
C ARG A 210 28.56 2.11 20.63
N HIS A 211 27.94 1.68 19.53
CA HIS A 211 27.78 2.44 18.30
C HIS A 211 26.30 2.75 18.03
N THR A 212 26.09 3.82 17.28
CA THR A 212 24.77 4.21 16.78
C THR A 212 24.83 4.21 15.27
N SER A 213 23.87 3.55 14.63
CA SER A 213 23.77 3.41 13.17
C SER A 213 22.35 3.72 12.70
N PHE A 214 22.24 4.15 11.47
CA PHE A 214 20.98 4.52 10.85
C PHE A 214 20.76 3.79 9.54
N ALA A 215 19.51 3.40 9.29
CA ALA A 215 19.05 2.87 8.02
C ALA A 215 17.72 3.53 7.64
N GLY A 216 17.60 3.94 6.39
CA GLY A 216 16.38 4.52 5.84
C GLY A 216 15.51 3.46 5.19
N VAL A 217 14.23 3.49 5.47
CA VAL A 217 13.20 2.67 4.84
C VAL A 217 12.29 3.58 4.04
N GLU A 218 12.15 3.33 2.74
CA GLU A 218 11.25 4.00 1.83
C GLU A 218 10.19 2.99 1.36
N VAL A 219 8.92 3.36 1.43
CA VAL A 219 7.80 2.52 0.97
C VAL A 219 6.98 3.30 -0.03
N VAL A 220 6.83 2.76 -1.24
CA VAL A 220 6.02 3.38 -2.29
C VAL A 220 5.02 2.37 -2.88
N PRO A 221 3.85 2.84 -3.35
CA PRO A 221 2.89 1.95 -3.99
C PRO A 221 3.39 1.50 -5.36
N VAL A 222 3.06 0.28 -5.74
CA VAL A 222 3.24 -0.20 -7.11
C VAL A 222 2.05 0.30 -7.94
N VAL A 223 2.32 1.19 -8.88
CA VAL A 223 1.30 1.73 -9.81
C VAL A 223 1.48 1.05 -11.17
N GLU A 224 0.41 0.44 -11.67
CA GLU A 224 0.39 -0.12 -13.01
C GLU A 224 0.44 1.01 -14.03
N GLN A 225 1.42 0.95 -14.93
CA GLN A 225 1.51 1.92 -16.04
C GLN A 225 0.44 1.55 -17.07
N SER A 226 -0.50 2.44 -17.29
CA SER A 226 -1.42 2.36 -18.42
C SER A 226 -0.67 2.74 -19.69
N ASP A 227 -0.51 1.81 -20.62
CA ASP A 227 0.15 2.07 -21.91
C ASP A 227 -0.80 2.66 -22.96
N HIS A 228 -2.07 2.80 -22.64
CA HIS A 228 -3.09 3.35 -23.55
C HIS A 228 -4.00 4.35 -22.84
N ILE A 229 -4.30 5.46 -23.53
CA ILE A 229 -5.29 6.45 -23.11
C ILE A 229 -6.35 6.50 -24.22
N GLU A 230 -7.58 6.16 -23.87
CA GLU A 230 -8.73 6.45 -24.72
C GLU A 230 -9.07 7.94 -24.61
N ILE A 231 -9.20 8.60 -25.76
CA ILE A 231 -9.55 10.01 -25.85
C ILE A 231 -10.91 10.11 -26.50
N ASP A 232 -11.90 10.66 -25.80
CA ASP A 232 -13.22 10.91 -26.39
C ASP A 232 -13.09 12.02 -27.46
N GLU A 233 -13.69 11.81 -28.63
CA GLU A 233 -13.69 12.83 -29.69
C GLU A 233 -14.31 14.17 -29.27
N LYS A 234 -15.17 14.18 -28.26
CA LYS A 234 -15.75 15.40 -27.66
C LYS A 234 -14.73 16.28 -26.94
N ASP A 235 -13.65 15.67 -26.46
CA ASP A 235 -12.60 16.36 -25.73
C ASP A 235 -11.53 16.94 -26.66
N ILE A 236 -11.70 16.78 -27.97
CA ILE A 236 -10.76 17.24 -28.99
C ILE A 236 -11.40 18.29 -29.88
N ARG A 237 -10.74 19.44 -29.99
CA ARG A 237 -11.01 20.39 -31.06
C ARG A 237 -10.11 20.13 -32.25
N VAL A 238 -10.69 19.95 -33.42
CA VAL A 238 -10.00 19.70 -34.69
C VAL A 238 -10.05 20.96 -35.54
N ASP A 239 -8.91 21.55 -35.83
CA ASP A 239 -8.74 22.70 -36.73
C ASP A 239 -8.00 22.22 -37.98
N VAL A 240 -8.52 22.49 -39.15
CA VAL A 240 -7.91 22.16 -40.45
C VAL A 240 -7.42 23.46 -41.10
N TYR A 241 -6.19 23.44 -41.64
CA TYR A 241 -5.59 24.61 -42.25
C TYR A 241 -4.67 24.22 -43.41
N ARG A 242 -4.24 25.21 -44.18
CA ARG A 242 -3.30 25.02 -45.30
C ARG A 242 -1.90 24.73 -44.78
N SER A 243 -1.27 23.67 -45.30
CA SER A 243 0.12 23.39 -45.00
C SER A 243 1.02 24.52 -45.52
N SER A 244 1.98 24.94 -44.69
CA SER A 244 3.00 25.92 -45.08
C SER A 244 4.34 25.23 -45.21
N GLY A 245 5.00 25.34 -46.39
CA GLY A 245 6.33 24.76 -46.60
C GLY A 245 6.84 24.99 -48.03
N PRO A 246 8.13 24.80 -48.31
CA PRO A 246 8.70 24.82 -49.66
C PRO A 246 8.18 23.61 -50.44
N GLY A 247 7.14 23.79 -51.24
CA GLY A 247 6.52 22.70 -52.02
C GLY A 247 5.78 23.26 -53.25
N GLY A 248 5.58 22.43 -54.29
CA GLY A 248 4.93 22.81 -55.54
C GLY A 248 3.44 23.13 -55.37
N GLN A 249 2.79 23.45 -56.52
CA GLN A 249 1.42 23.97 -56.62
C GLN A 249 0.32 23.20 -55.83
N GLY A 250 0.53 21.86 -55.52
CA GLY A 250 -0.39 21.03 -54.75
C GLY A 250 -0.35 21.26 -53.23
N VAL A 251 0.75 21.77 -52.66
CA VAL A 251 0.89 22.02 -51.22
C VAL A 251 0.12 23.30 -50.81
N ASN A 252 0.02 24.24 -51.71
CA ASN A 252 -0.57 25.57 -51.42
C ASN A 252 -2.07 25.66 -51.71
N THR A 253 -2.71 24.60 -52.27
CA THR A 253 -4.11 24.61 -52.70
C THR A 253 -5.05 23.74 -51.90
N THR A 254 -4.51 22.82 -51.03
CA THR A 254 -5.36 21.85 -50.30
C THR A 254 -5.18 22.02 -48.77
N ASP A 255 -6.29 22.12 -48.05
CA ASP A 255 -6.31 22.17 -46.57
C ASP A 255 -6.06 20.78 -45.99
N SER A 256 -4.79 20.32 -46.01
CA SER A 256 -4.41 19.00 -45.57
C SER A 256 -3.80 18.97 -44.15
N ALA A 257 -3.34 20.10 -43.62
CA ALA A 257 -2.79 20.20 -42.30
C ALA A 257 -3.88 20.15 -41.22
N VAL A 258 -3.63 19.38 -40.17
CA VAL A 258 -4.55 19.17 -39.03
C VAL A 258 -3.89 19.62 -37.75
N ARG A 259 -4.63 20.36 -36.92
CA ARG A 259 -4.30 20.71 -35.54
C ARG A 259 -5.33 20.13 -34.63
N LEU A 260 -4.88 19.32 -33.66
CA LEU A 260 -5.71 18.79 -32.59
C LEU A 260 -5.40 19.53 -31.29
N THR A 261 -6.43 19.98 -30.61
CA THR A 261 -6.31 20.59 -29.29
C THR A 261 -7.14 19.79 -28.30
N HIS A 262 -6.52 19.19 -27.32
CA HIS A 262 -7.22 18.52 -26.23
C HIS A 262 -7.75 19.58 -25.25
N ILE A 263 -9.07 19.69 -25.12
CA ILE A 263 -9.75 20.79 -24.43
C ILE A 263 -9.38 20.85 -22.95
N ALA A 264 -9.40 19.70 -22.28
CA ALA A 264 -9.17 19.62 -20.83
C ALA A 264 -7.72 19.97 -20.43
N THR A 265 -6.72 19.59 -21.24
CA THR A 265 -5.30 19.79 -20.90
C THR A 265 -4.64 20.96 -21.64
N GLY A 266 -5.28 21.48 -22.70
CA GLY A 266 -4.70 22.49 -23.56
C GLY A 266 -3.56 22.02 -24.46
N ILE A 267 -3.28 20.70 -24.51
CA ILE A 267 -2.21 20.16 -25.36
C ILE A 267 -2.60 20.29 -26.82
N VAL A 268 -1.69 20.87 -27.61
CA VAL A 268 -1.86 21.09 -29.04
C VAL A 268 -0.87 20.23 -29.81
N VAL A 269 -1.37 19.55 -30.85
CA VAL A 269 -0.58 18.76 -31.80
C VAL A 269 -0.96 19.18 -33.22
N SER A 270 0.03 19.44 -34.06
CA SER A 270 -0.17 19.76 -35.47
C SER A 270 0.57 18.74 -36.34
N CYS A 271 -0.09 18.26 -37.39
CA CYS A 271 0.49 17.37 -38.39
C CYS A 271 0.18 17.88 -39.80
N GLN A 272 1.21 17.95 -40.66
CA GLN A 272 1.12 18.38 -42.05
C GLN A 272 2.00 17.57 -43.00
N ASN A 273 2.50 16.42 -42.55
CA ASN A 273 3.53 15.64 -43.27
C ASN A 273 2.95 14.91 -44.49
N GLU A 274 1.65 14.58 -44.46
CA GLU A 274 0.99 13.83 -45.51
C GLU A 274 0.07 14.71 -46.37
N ARG A 275 -0.19 14.25 -47.60
CA ARG A 275 -1.14 14.91 -48.50
C ARG A 275 -2.60 14.65 -48.12
N SER A 276 -2.83 13.60 -47.33
CA SER A 276 -4.18 13.19 -46.87
C SER A 276 -4.48 13.77 -45.51
N GLN A 277 -5.56 14.55 -45.42
CA GLN A 277 -6.08 15.07 -44.15
C GLN A 277 -6.41 13.98 -43.16
N ILE A 278 -6.92 12.81 -43.62
CA ILE A 278 -7.25 11.65 -42.75
C ILE A 278 -5.99 11.07 -42.12
N GLN A 279 -4.92 10.92 -42.92
CA GLN A 279 -3.63 10.41 -42.39
C GLN A 279 -3.00 11.39 -41.40
N ASN A 280 -3.06 12.72 -41.72
CA ASN A 280 -2.58 13.74 -40.80
C ASN A 280 -3.40 13.75 -39.48
N LYS A 281 -4.73 13.55 -39.52
CA LYS A 281 -5.58 13.42 -38.32
C LYS A 281 -5.18 12.19 -37.53
N ALA A 282 -4.99 11.04 -38.14
CA ALA A 282 -4.60 9.79 -37.47
C ALA A 282 -3.21 9.92 -36.81
N THR A 283 -2.23 10.48 -37.52
CA THR A 283 -0.88 10.72 -36.98
C THR A 283 -0.92 11.73 -35.82
N ALA A 284 -1.68 12.83 -35.97
CA ALA A 284 -1.83 13.82 -34.90
C ALA A 284 -2.52 13.22 -33.66
N MET A 285 -3.48 12.31 -33.85
CA MET A 285 -4.14 11.59 -32.76
C MET A 285 -3.17 10.70 -32.00
N ALA A 286 -2.35 9.90 -32.69
CA ALA A 286 -1.33 9.05 -32.07
C ALA A 286 -0.31 9.87 -31.27
N VAL A 287 0.12 11.02 -31.81
CA VAL A 287 1.04 11.93 -31.09
C VAL A 287 0.35 12.57 -29.88
N LEU A 288 -0.93 12.92 -29.98
CA LEU A 288 -1.71 13.45 -28.86
C LEU A 288 -1.86 12.44 -27.74
N GLN A 289 -2.19 11.18 -28.08
CA GLN A 289 -2.24 10.07 -27.12
C GLN A 289 -0.90 9.89 -26.38
N SER A 290 0.21 9.90 -27.12
CA SER A 290 1.54 9.78 -26.54
C SER A 290 1.88 10.93 -25.58
N LYS A 291 1.52 12.17 -25.93
CA LYS A 291 1.74 13.34 -25.06
C LYS A 291 0.87 13.33 -23.81
N LEU A 292 -0.37 12.89 -23.91
CA LEU A 292 -1.28 12.74 -22.78
C LEU A 292 -0.82 11.63 -21.83
N LEU A 293 -0.35 10.51 -22.39
CA LEU A 293 0.23 9.40 -21.61
C LEU A 293 1.47 9.86 -20.84
N GLU A 294 2.36 10.57 -21.50
CA GLU A 294 3.58 11.09 -20.86
C GLU A 294 3.25 12.08 -19.72
N ARG A 295 2.29 12.99 -19.96
CA ARG A 295 1.82 13.91 -18.91
C ARG A 295 1.23 13.16 -17.72
N ARG A 296 0.39 12.15 -17.96
CA ARG A 296 -0.19 11.31 -16.90
C ARG A 296 0.89 10.59 -16.10
N ARG A 297 1.90 10.03 -16.79
CA ARG A 297 3.05 9.40 -16.12
C ARG A 297 3.83 10.39 -15.25
N GLN A 298 4.02 11.63 -15.72
CA GLN A 298 4.68 12.68 -14.94
C GLN A 298 3.86 13.09 -13.71
N GLU A 299 2.54 13.23 -13.85
CA GLU A 299 1.63 13.55 -12.74
C GLU A 299 1.61 12.42 -11.69
N GLU A 300 1.53 11.16 -12.13
CA GLU A 300 1.60 9.98 -11.24
C GLU A 300 2.98 9.89 -10.55
N GLN A 301 4.07 10.10 -11.30
CA GLN A 301 5.41 10.11 -10.73
C GLN A 301 5.61 11.23 -9.71
N ALA A 302 5.03 12.41 -9.95
CA ALA A 302 5.04 13.51 -8.99
C ALA A 302 4.27 13.16 -7.70
N LYS A 303 3.11 12.51 -7.81
CA LYS A 303 2.34 12.00 -6.67
C LYS A 303 3.15 10.97 -5.87
N ILE A 304 3.75 9.98 -6.55
CA ILE A 304 4.60 8.96 -5.92
C ILE A 304 5.80 9.62 -5.22
N ASN A 305 6.45 10.60 -5.86
CA ASN A 305 7.56 11.32 -5.26
C ASN A 305 7.13 12.15 -4.03
N ALA A 306 5.92 12.68 -4.02
CA ALA A 306 5.36 13.35 -2.85
C ALA A 306 5.08 12.40 -1.67
N LEU A 307 4.80 11.11 -1.96
CA LEU A 307 4.65 10.06 -0.95
C LEU A 307 5.99 9.56 -0.38
N LYS A 308 7.10 9.80 -1.11
CA LYS A 308 8.45 9.55 -0.61
C LYS A 308 8.75 10.58 0.47
N GLY A 309 8.62 10.24 1.72
CA GLY A 309 8.93 11.14 2.84
C GLY A 309 10.37 11.68 2.75
N ASP A 310 10.65 12.74 3.50
CA ASP A 310 11.98 13.31 3.62
C ASP A 310 12.87 12.38 4.46
N ASN A 311 13.46 11.40 3.78
CA ASN A 311 14.41 10.42 4.34
C ASN A 311 15.83 10.99 4.39
N SER A 312 15.99 12.30 4.63
CA SER A 312 17.30 12.81 4.96
C SER A 312 17.71 12.20 6.30
N GLY A 313 18.70 11.29 6.30
CA GLY A 313 19.23 10.57 7.46
C GLY A 313 19.80 11.48 8.55
N SER A 314 19.05 12.52 8.89
CA SER A 314 19.39 13.49 9.91
C SER A 314 18.94 12.97 11.27
N TRP A 315 19.75 13.23 12.28
CA TRP A 315 19.52 12.90 13.69
C TRP A 315 18.12 13.36 14.20
N GLY A 316 17.44 14.24 13.48
CA GLY A 316 16.15 14.82 13.84
C GLY A 316 14.92 14.04 13.39
N ASN A 317 15.01 13.16 12.38
CA ASN A 317 13.88 12.49 11.74
C ASN A 317 13.81 10.99 12.02
N GLN A 318 14.16 10.58 13.25
CA GLN A 318 14.10 9.16 13.63
C GLN A 318 12.64 8.74 13.79
N MET A 319 12.24 7.71 13.05
CA MET A 319 10.93 7.09 13.19
C MET A 319 10.90 6.10 14.35
N ARG A 320 11.87 5.17 14.38
CA ARG A 320 11.94 4.11 15.40
C ARG A 320 13.36 3.90 15.91
N SER A 321 13.50 3.73 17.22
CA SER A 321 14.78 3.48 17.89
C SER A 321 14.84 2.05 18.44
N TYR A 322 15.92 1.35 18.11
CA TYR A 322 16.22 -0.01 18.56
C TYR A 322 17.46 0.06 19.43
N VAL A 323 17.32 -0.24 20.71
CA VAL A 323 18.40 -0.28 21.69
C VAL A 323 18.62 -1.72 22.12
N LEU A 324 19.81 -2.26 21.86
CA LEU A 324 20.18 -3.63 22.25
C LEU A 324 21.14 -3.64 23.45
N ALA A 325 21.77 -2.49 23.74
CA ALA A 325 22.66 -2.31 24.89
C ALA A 325 22.67 -0.83 25.33
N PRO A 326 22.68 -0.50 26.63
CA PRO A 326 22.83 -1.39 27.80
C PRO A 326 21.53 -2.06 28.25
N TYR A 327 20.40 -1.68 27.75
CA TYR A 327 19.08 -2.29 27.96
C TYR A 327 18.47 -2.65 26.61
N GLN A 328 17.43 -3.46 26.63
CA GLN A 328 16.73 -3.87 25.41
C GLN A 328 15.40 -3.11 25.30
N MET A 329 15.21 -2.39 24.20
CA MET A 329 13.99 -1.64 23.92
C MET A 329 13.88 -1.31 22.44
N VAL A 330 12.70 -1.46 21.88
CA VAL A 330 12.30 -0.86 20.60
C VAL A 330 11.19 0.12 20.88
N LYS A 331 11.34 1.37 20.41
CA LYS A 331 10.36 2.43 20.61
C LYS A 331 10.10 3.16 19.29
N ASP A 332 8.83 3.30 18.92
CA ASP A 332 8.40 4.20 17.83
C ASP A 332 8.16 5.60 18.43
N LEU A 333 8.85 6.60 17.86
CA LEU A 333 8.84 7.95 18.38
C LEU A 333 7.60 8.77 17.96
N ARG A 334 6.79 8.24 17.04
CA ARG A 334 5.56 8.90 16.56
C ARG A 334 4.35 8.46 17.38
N THR A 335 4.30 7.18 17.75
CA THR A 335 3.17 6.55 18.44
C THR A 335 3.41 6.35 19.91
N ASP A 336 4.65 6.54 20.39
CA ASP A 336 5.15 6.19 21.73
C ASP A 336 5.02 4.70 22.10
N TYR A 337 4.60 3.83 21.16
CA TYR A 337 4.58 2.39 21.40
C TYR A 337 5.99 1.85 21.61
N GLU A 338 6.19 1.04 22.64
CA GLU A 338 7.49 0.46 22.99
C GLU A 338 7.38 -0.96 23.50
N THR A 339 8.43 -1.76 23.26
CA THR A 339 8.55 -3.13 23.77
C THR A 339 9.99 -3.45 24.16
N GLY A 340 10.17 -4.23 25.23
CA GLY A 340 11.48 -4.78 25.62
C GLY A 340 11.91 -6.02 24.84
N ASN A 341 10.99 -6.66 24.07
CA ASN A 341 11.29 -7.87 23.32
C ASN A 341 11.92 -7.56 21.95
N THR A 342 13.14 -7.05 21.98
CA THR A 342 13.87 -6.68 20.76
C THR A 342 14.11 -7.85 19.81
N SER A 343 14.25 -9.05 20.35
CA SER A 343 14.46 -10.27 19.57
C SER A 343 13.23 -10.64 18.77
N ALA A 344 12.04 -10.56 19.34
CA ALA A 344 10.78 -10.81 18.65
C ALA A 344 10.57 -9.81 17.50
N VAL A 345 10.81 -8.52 17.77
CA VAL A 345 10.72 -7.45 16.75
C VAL A 345 11.65 -7.73 15.57
N LEU A 346 12.93 -8.03 15.82
CA LEU A 346 13.91 -8.38 14.77
C LEU A 346 13.58 -9.70 14.07
N ASN A 347 12.75 -10.54 14.65
CA ASN A 347 12.18 -11.74 14.05
C ASN A 347 10.84 -11.50 13.32
N GLY A 348 10.45 -10.24 13.12
CA GLY A 348 9.28 -9.86 12.32
C GLY A 348 7.99 -9.73 13.12
N GLU A 349 8.02 -9.70 14.46
CA GLU A 349 6.85 -9.40 15.30
C GLU A 349 6.71 -7.88 15.44
N ILE A 350 6.20 -7.24 14.38
CA ILE A 350 6.05 -5.78 14.30
C ILE A 350 4.59 -5.33 14.13
N ASP A 351 3.64 -6.24 14.30
CA ASP A 351 2.21 -6.00 14.10
C ASP A 351 1.71 -4.81 14.91
N GLU A 352 2.02 -4.77 16.21
CA GLU A 352 1.58 -3.70 17.12
C GLU A 352 2.19 -2.33 16.76
N PHE A 353 3.42 -2.30 16.23
CA PHE A 353 4.01 -1.06 15.70
C PHE A 353 3.29 -0.57 14.45
N ILE A 354 2.94 -1.49 13.53
CA ILE A 354 2.21 -1.19 12.31
C ILE A 354 0.80 -0.69 12.64
N GLU A 355 0.08 -1.39 13.52
CA GLU A 355 -1.25 -0.98 13.96
C GLU A 355 -1.24 0.41 14.61
N ALA A 356 -0.32 0.64 15.55
CA ALA A 356 -0.15 1.93 16.19
C ALA A 356 0.17 3.03 15.15
N GLY A 357 1.03 2.71 14.17
CA GLY A 357 1.38 3.62 13.09
C GLY A 357 0.20 3.96 12.18
N ILE A 358 -0.66 2.99 11.84
CA ILE A 358 -1.87 3.22 11.03
C ILE A 358 -2.85 4.12 11.79
N ARG A 359 -3.10 3.85 13.08
CA ARG A 359 -3.95 4.69 13.92
C ARG A 359 -3.40 6.11 14.06
N TRP A 360 -2.10 6.26 14.27
CA TRP A 360 -1.42 7.55 14.34
C TRP A 360 -1.60 8.36 13.05
N ARG A 361 -1.37 7.73 11.87
CA ARG A 361 -1.55 8.37 10.55
C ARG A 361 -2.97 8.91 10.34
N ARG A 362 -3.98 8.32 10.97
CA ARG A 362 -5.37 8.77 10.87
C ARG A 362 -5.73 9.90 11.83
N SER A 363 -5.01 10.01 12.93
CA SER A 363 -5.23 11.04 13.94
C SER A 363 -4.42 12.33 13.67
N SER A 364 -3.43 12.26 12.77
CA SER A 364 -2.56 13.38 12.37
C SER A 364 -3.07 14.04 11.11
#